data_da3de53576dd18d586a4f1bb55ce0f13
#
_entry.id   da3de53576dd18d586a4f1bb55ce0f13
#
_cell.length_a   1.000
_cell.length_b   1.000
_cell.length_c   1.000
_cell.angle_alpha   90.00
_cell.angle_beta   90.00
_cell.angle_gamma   90.00
#
_symmetry.space_group_name_H-M   'P 1'
#
loop_
_entity.id
_entity.type
_entity.pdbx_description
1 polymer ?
#
loop_
_entity_poly.entity_id
_entity_poly.type
_entity_poly.pdbx_seq_one_letter_code
_entity_poly.pdbx_strand_id
1 'polypeptide(L)'
;RGIVGHNLKISWNLTRCAHYYRHLAHRAQLDGSGAEAVHQRRAERCRELAETLGRNMDQVGVDLVRGGVFDALERKPAAGLATDFAWEPTKDFWQQEQAILAYYIMYGREGGNPRFLELARHCAAFWNLYFVDQDNRKIYFRTTESGLPIVQDGFGIPGGHAMAGYHSFELNYLAHLYIRAYVPQTGGGDDTFCITFRPQRNGLRTLNVLPDFFSPGDLKILRVWFDGSPQAVRDGHRFQIDIDKLDHGGEVVVEFLPIRRHGVRSESDILQERSDVETINFHK
;
A
#
# COMPACT_ATOMS: atom_id res chain seq x y z
N ARG A 1 -25.55 -0.34 -11.35
CA ARG A 1 -24.26 -0.97 -11.65
C ARG A 1 -23.26 -0.67 -10.54
N GLY A 2 -22.48 -1.63 -10.14
CA GLY A 2 -21.40 -1.51 -9.16
C GLY A 2 -20.05 -1.67 -9.86
N ILE A 3 -19.25 -0.61 -9.89
CA ILE A 3 -17.90 -0.67 -10.45
C ILE A 3 -16.97 -1.22 -9.36
N VAL A 4 -16.33 -2.37 -9.64
CA VAL A 4 -15.52 -3.12 -8.68
C VAL A 4 -14.34 -2.29 -8.18
N GLY A 5 -13.57 -1.72 -9.10
CA GLY A 5 -12.40 -0.91 -8.76
C GLY A 5 -12.74 0.31 -7.91
N HIS A 6 -13.90 0.96 -8.11
CA HIS A 6 -14.32 2.08 -7.24
C HIS A 6 -14.61 1.63 -5.81
N ASN A 7 -15.27 0.49 -5.61
CA ASN A 7 -15.50 -0.05 -4.28
C ASN A 7 -14.19 -0.39 -3.56
N LEU A 8 -13.24 -0.98 -4.29
CA LEU A 8 -11.92 -1.29 -3.77
C LEU A 8 -11.10 -0.02 -3.48
N LYS A 9 -11.16 1.00 -4.36
CA LYS A 9 -10.54 2.30 -4.12
C LYS A 9 -11.07 2.96 -2.85
N ILE A 10 -12.37 2.96 -2.66
CA ILE A 10 -12.99 3.48 -1.43
C ILE A 10 -12.53 2.67 -0.22
N SER A 11 -12.48 1.34 -0.32
CA SER A 11 -12.05 0.45 0.77
C SER A 11 -10.63 0.79 1.26
N TRP A 12 -9.64 0.84 0.39
CA TRP A 12 -8.29 1.12 0.84
C TRP A 12 -8.09 2.58 1.29
N ASN A 13 -8.79 3.55 0.68
CA ASN A 13 -8.77 4.93 1.17
C ASN A 13 -9.39 5.05 2.58
N LEU A 14 -10.50 4.37 2.84
CA LEU A 14 -11.09 4.32 4.19
C LEU A 14 -10.13 3.67 5.20
N THR A 15 -9.36 2.66 4.80
CA THR A 15 -8.31 2.09 5.67
C THR A 15 -7.25 3.13 6.02
N ARG A 16 -6.78 3.90 5.04
CA ARG A 16 -5.84 5.01 5.27
C ARG A 16 -6.46 6.10 6.17
N CYS A 17 -7.73 6.43 5.97
CA CYS A 17 -8.46 7.35 6.86
C CYS A 17 -8.53 6.80 8.31
N ALA A 18 -8.74 5.50 8.48
CA ALA A 18 -8.72 4.89 9.80
C ALA A 18 -7.35 5.04 10.48
N HIS A 19 -6.25 4.82 9.74
CA HIS A 19 -4.90 5.03 10.24
C HIS A 19 -4.65 6.50 10.62
N TYR A 20 -5.08 7.45 9.79
CA TYR A 20 -5.00 8.88 10.10
C TYR A 20 -5.75 9.24 11.39
N TYR A 21 -6.97 8.75 11.57
CA TYR A 21 -7.72 8.99 12.81
C TYR A 21 -7.08 8.33 14.03
N ARG A 22 -6.37 7.21 13.87
CA ARG A 22 -5.56 6.62 14.96
C ARG A 22 -4.40 7.53 15.34
N HIS A 23 -3.71 8.15 14.39
CA HIS A 23 -2.69 9.17 14.69
C HIS A 23 -3.28 10.36 15.43
N LEU A 24 -4.46 10.85 15.05
CA LEU A 24 -5.14 11.93 15.76
C LEU A 24 -5.56 11.51 17.18
N ALA A 25 -6.05 10.29 17.36
CA ALA A 25 -6.39 9.76 18.68
C ALA A 25 -5.14 9.69 19.58
N HIS A 26 -4.04 9.15 19.07
CA HIS A 26 -2.79 9.08 19.82
C HIS A 26 -2.26 10.47 20.20
N ARG A 27 -2.31 11.45 19.31
CA ARG A 27 -1.95 12.83 19.61
C ARG A 27 -2.87 13.43 20.67
N ALA A 28 -4.19 13.24 20.55
CA ALA A 28 -5.16 13.73 21.52
C ALA A 28 -4.96 13.13 22.93
N GLN A 29 -4.50 11.89 23.01
CA GLN A 29 -4.08 11.24 24.25
C GLN A 29 -2.86 11.94 24.86
N LEU A 30 -1.85 12.25 24.04
CA LEU A 30 -0.60 12.87 24.49
C LEU A 30 -0.79 14.33 24.97
N ASP A 31 -1.66 15.09 24.29
CA ASP A 31 -1.92 16.49 24.60
C ASP A 31 -3.08 16.72 25.58
N GLY A 32 -3.77 15.63 26.00
CA GLY A 32 -4.87 15.70 26.96
C GLY A 32 -6.11 16.45 26.47
N SER A 33 -6.29 16.60 25.16
CA SER A 33 -7.38 17.41 24.57
C SER A 33 -8.78 16.81 24.74
N GLY A 34 -8.89 15.56 25.20
CA GLY A 34 -10.16 14.83 25.35
C GLY A 34 -10.82 14.39 24.06
N ALA A 35 -10.20 14.65 22.90
CA ALA A 35 -10.74 14.27 21.58
C ALA A 35 -10.44 12.82 21.17
N GLU A 36 -9.67 12.08 21.97
CA GLU A 36 -9.24 10.70 21.68
C GLU A 36 -10.40 9.79 21.28
N ALA A 37 -11.43 9.70 22.14
CA ALA A 37 -12.58 8.81 21.91
C ALA A 37 -13.36 9.14 20.63
N VAL A 38 -13.39 10.41 20.22
CA VAL A 38 -14.03 10.81 18.96
C VAL A 38 -13.22 10.29 17.78
N HIS A 39 -11.91 10.43 17.81
CA HIS A 39 -11.04 9.95 16.75
C HIS A 39 -11.00 8.43 16.67
N GLN A 40 -11.00 7.73 17.79
CA GLN A 40 -11.09 6.26 17.84
C GLN A 40 -12.38 5.75 17.17
N ARG A 41 -13.56 6.34 17.51
CA ARG A 41 -14.82 5.96 16.86
C ARG A 41 -14.82 6.21 15.35
N ARG A 42 -14.20 7.31 14.88
CA ARG A 42 -14.05 7.58 13.44
C ARG A 42 -13.14 6.57 12.76
N ALA A 43 -12.03 6.21 13.39
CA ALA A 43 -11.13 5.18 12.90
C ALA A 43 -11.86 3.84 12.74
N GLU A 44 -12.60 3.43 13.77
CA GLU A 44 -13.36 2.18 13.75
C GLU A 44 -14.43 2.18 12.65
N ARG A 45 -15.19 3.26 12.51
CA ARG A 45 -16.20 3.36 11.44
C ARG A 45 -15.60 3.27 10.05
N CYS A 46 -14.47 3.91 9.80
CA CYS A 46 -13.74 3.80 8.54
C CYS A 46 -13.27 2.36 8.30
N ARG A 47 -12.76 1.69 9.34
CA ARG A 47 -12.30 0.31 9.28
C ARG A 47 -13.44 -0.66 8.91
N GLU A 48 -14.59 -0.56 9.58
CA GLU A 48 -15.77 -1.40 9.32
C GLU A 48 -16.29 -1.26 7.88
N LEU A 49 -16.39 -0.02 7.40
CA LEU A 49 -16.82 0.25 6.04
C LEU A 49 -15.81 -0.28 5.00
N ALA A 50 -14.51 -0.08 5.24
CA ALA A 50 -13.46 -0.61 4.39
C ALA A 50 -13.54 -2.13 4.26
N GLU A 51 -13.72 -2.82 5.39
CA GLU A 51 -13.83 -4.27 5.44
C GLU A 51 -15.09 -4.78 4.72
N THR A 52 -16.22 -4.13 4.95
CA THR A 52 -17.47 -4.48 4.27
C THR A 52 -17.32 -4.40 2.75
N LEU A 53 -16.74 -3.33 2.24
CA LEU A 53 -16.51 -3.17 0.81
C LEU A 53 -15.53 -4.21 0.26
N GLY A 54 -14.40 -4.43 0.92
CA GLY A 54 -13.40 -5.41 0.48
C GLY A 54 -13.92 -6.84 0.46
N ARG A 55 -14.68 -7.25 1.49
CA ARG A 55 -15.32 -8.58 1.55
C ARG A 55 -16.42 -8.75 0.53
N ASN A 56 -17.22 -7.72 0.27
CA ASN A 56 -18.23 -7.78 -0.78
C ASN A 56 -17.58 -7.99 -2.15
N MET A 57 -16.46 -7.30 -2.41
CA MET A 57 -15.74 -7.46 -3.69
C MET A 57 -15.04 -8.82 -3.81
N ASP A 58 -14.55 -9.40 -2.72
CA ASP A 58 -14.06 -10.80 -2.71
C ASP A 58 -15.14 -11.78 -3.19
N GLN A 59 -16.37 -11.58 -2.76
CA GLN A 59 -17.48 -12.49 -3.09
C GLN A 59 -18.01 -12.37 -4.52
N VAL A 60 -18.02 -11.15 -5.08
CA VAL A 60 -18.72 -10.92 -6.36
C VAL A 60 -17.85 -10.26 -7.44
N GLY A 61 -16.78 -9.59 -7.08
CA GLY A 61 -15.95 -8.80 -8.00
C GLY A 61 -14.65 -9.48 -8.43
N VAL A 62 -14.14 -10.42 -7.64
CA VAL A 62 -12.88 -11.14 -7.94
C VAL A 62 -13.17 -12.37 -8.78
N ASP A 63 -12.41 -12.55 -9.85
CA ASP A 63 -12.40 -13.79 -10.62
C ASP A 63 -11.49 -14.81 -9.92
N LEU A 64 -12.09 -15.69 -9.12
CA LEU A 64 -11.36 -16.71 -8.37
C LEU A 64 -10.78 -17.84 -9.24
N VAL A 65 -11.21 -17.93 -10.49
CA VAL A 65 -10.75 -18.97 -11.41
C VAL A 65 -9.51 -18.53 -12.18
N ARG A 66 -9.51 -17.28 -12.69
CA ARG A 66 -8.45 -16.75 -13.57
C ARG A 66 -7.61 -15.66 -12.92
N GLY A 67 -8.06 -15.14 -11.79
CA GLY A 67 -7.44 -13.99 -11.11
C GLY A 67 -7.94 -12.64 -11.63
N GLY A 68 -7.56 -11.59 -10.91
CA GLY A 68 -8.00 -10.23 -11.23
C GLY A 68 -9.45 -9.94 -10.83
N VAL A 69 -9.93 -8.76 -11.18
CA VAL A 69 -11.29 -8.29 -10.88
C VAL A 69 -12.03 -7.91 -12.14
N PHE A 70 -13.34 -8.16 -12.15
CA PHE A 70 -14.24 -7.74 -13.22
C PHE A 70 -14.48 -6.23 -13.19
N ASP A 71 -14.91 -5.66 -14.31
CA ASP A 71 -15.13 -4.22 -14.46
C ASP A 71 -16.37 -3.76 -13.68
N ALA A 72 -17.56 -4.25 -14.03
CA ALA A 72 -18.78 -3.82 -13.41
C ALA A 72 -19.83 -4.93 -13.30
N LEU A 73 -20.51 -4.94 -12.17
CA LEU A 73 -21.51 -5.94 -11.79
C LEU A 73 -22.88 -5.28 -11.60
N GLU A 74 -23.92 -6.07 -11.57
CA GLU A 74 -25.20 -5.61 -11.08
C GLU A 74 -25.09 -5.12 -9.62
N ARG A 75 -25.90 -4.11 -9.27
CA ARG A 75 -25.80 -3.47 -7.94
C ARG A 75 -26.39 -4.30 -6.81
N LYS A 76 -27.38 -5.13 -7.13
CA LYS A 76 -28.11 -5.95 -6.17
C LYS A 76 -28.30 -7.35 -6.76
N PRO A 77 -27.30 -8.22 -6.65
CA PRO A 77 -27.43 -9.60 -7.09
C PRO A 77 -28.54 -10.30 -6.30
N ALA A 78 -29.36 -11.07 -6.98
CA ALA A 78 -30.39 -11.87 -6.31
C ALA A 78 -29.75 -13.06 -5.60
N ALA A 79 -30.17 -13.31 -4.37
CA ALA A 79 -29.64 -14.41 -3.58
C ALA A 79 -29.86 -15.77 -4.30
N GLY A 80 -28.80 -16.55 -4.41
CA GLY A 80 -28.84 -17.89 -5.05
C GLY A 80 -28.86 -17.88 -6.58
N LEU A 81 -28.80 -16.72 -7.23
CA LEU A 81 -28.62 -16.61 -8.67
C LEU A 81 -27.17 -16.22 -9.01
N ALA A 82 -26.77 -16.54 -10.24
CA ALA A 82 -25.48 -16.06 -10.75
C ALA A 82 -25.48 -14.53 -10.83
N THR A 83 -24.35 -13.91 -10.49
CA THR A 83 -24.17 -12.47 -10.64
C THR A 83 -24.22 -12.10 -12.11
N ASP A 84 -25.07 -11.14 -12.45
CA ASP A 84 -25.16 -10.60 -13.81
C ASP A 84 -24.14 -9.47 -14.01
N PHE A 85 -23.44 -9.48 -15.14
CA PHE A 85 -22.46 -8.45 -15.48
C PHE A 85 -23.16 -7.27 -16.14
N ALA A 86 -22.74 -6.06 -15.77
CA ALA A 86 -23.29 -4.83 -16.37
C ALA A 86 -22.92 -4.71 -17.85
N TRP A 87 -21.80 -5.33 -18.21
CA TRP A 87 -21.26 -5.48 -19.57
C TRP A 87 -20.76 -6.92 -19.75
N GLU A 88 -20.04 -7.17 -20.82
CA GLU A 88 -19.28 -8.41 -20.97
C GLU A 88 -18.27 -8.57 -19.83
N PRO A 89 -17.92 -9.80 -19.44
CA PRO A 89 -16.97 -10.04 -18.35
C PRO A 89 -15.55 -9.64 -18.75
N THR A 90 -15.32 -8.34 -18.81
CA THR A 90 -14.04 -7.71 -19.11
C THR A 90 -13.33 -7.23 -17.85
N LYS A 91 -12.05 -6.95 -17.95
CA LYS A 91 -11.20 -6.48 -16.87
C LYS A 91 -10.41 -5.26 -17.34
N ASP A 92 -10.48 -4.16 -16.58
CA ASP A 92 -9.75 -2.93 -16.85
C ASP A 92 -8.52 -2.82 -15.98
N PHE A 93 -7.41 -2.31 -16.53
CA PHE A 93 -6.12 -2.19 -15.86
C PHE A 93 -6.19 -1.44 -14.53
N TRP A 94 -6.84 -0.28 -14.51
CA TRP A 94 -6.92 0.55 -13.32
C TRP A 94 -7.68 -0.13 -12.17
N GLN A 95 -8.63 -1.00 -12.47
CA GLN A 95 -9.38 -1.73 -11.46
C GLN A 95 -8.55 -2.84 -10.83
N GLN A 96 -7.65 -3.49 -11.61
CA GLN A 96 -6.69 -4.46 -11.07
C GLN A 96 -5.76 -3.78 -10.08
N GLU A 97 -5.27 -2.59 -10.40
CA GLU A 97 -4.42 -1.80 -9.50
C GLU A 97 -5.13 -1.50 -8.19
N GLN A 98 -6.40 -1.07 -8.26
CA GLN A 98 -7.19 -0.79 -7.07
C GLN A 98 -7.41 -2.05 -6.21
N ALA A 99 -7.56 -3.21 -6.85
CA ALA A 99 -7.70 -4.49 -6.15
C ALA A 99 -6.41 -4.90 -5.42
N ILE A 100 -5.28 -4.82 -6.11
CA ILE A 100 -3.96 -5.13 -5.55
C ILE A 100 -3.69 -4.26 -4.32
N LEU A 101 -3.88 -2.94 -4.44
CA LEU A 101 -3.68 -2.00 -3.34
C LEU A 101 -4.64 -2.24 -2.19
N ALA A 102 -5.93 -2.39 -2.47
CA ALA A 102 -6.93 -2.61 -1.42
C ALA A 102 -6.57 -3.83 -0.57
N TYR A 103 -6.26 -4.94 -1.20
CA TYR A 103 -6.02 -6.18 -0.48
C TYR A 103 -4.66 -6.21 0.23
N TYR A 104 -3.59 -5.59 -0.30
CA TYR A 104 -2.33 -5.42 0.46
C TYR A 104 -2.52 -4.50 1.66
N ILE A 105 -3.19 -3.36 1.49
CA ILE A 105 -3.42 -2.40 2.58
C ILE A 105 -4.32 -3.01 3.67
N MET A 106 -5.36 -3.74 3.27
CA MET A 106 -6.25 -4.42 4.20
C MET A 106 -5.58 -5.59 4.91
N TYR A 107 -4.66 -6.29 4.25
CA TYR A 107 -3.86 -7.35 4.88
C TYR A 107 -3.03 -6.83 6.05
N GLY A 108 -2.45 -5.64 5.94
CA GLY A 108 -1.62 -5.01 6.97
C GLY A 108 -2.36 -4.58 8.24
N ARG A 109 -3.68 -4.74 8.30
CA ARG A 109 -4.45 -4.44 9.53
C ARG A 109 -4.15 -5.45 10.63
N GLU A 110 -4.55 -5.10 11.88
CA GLU A 110 -4.41 -5.99 13.02
C GLU A 110 -4.93 -7.40 12.74
N GLY A 111 -4.07 -8.40 12.99
CA GLY A 111 -4.39 -9.80 12.80
C GLY A 111 -4.15 -10.35 11.40
N GLY A 112 -3.80 -9.52 10.40
CA GLY A 112 -3.45 -9.89 9.02
C GLY A 112 -4.32 -11.01 8.45
N ASN A 113 -5.44 -10.68 7.82
CA ASN A 113 -6.28 -11.72 7.23
C ASN A 113 -5.58 -12.33 6.01
N PRO A 114 -5.14 -13.61 6.05
CA PRO A 114 -4.39 -14.24 4.96
C PRO A 114 -5.18 -14.27 3.64
N ARG A 115 -6.51 -14.23 3.70
CA ARG A 115 -7.36 -14.15 2.52
C ARG A 115 -7.09 -12.88 1.71
N PHE A 116 -6.86 -11.76 2.36
CA PHE A 116 -6.54 -10.52 1.64
C PHE A 116 -5.17 -10.59 0.96
N LEU A 117 -4.18 -11.25 1.57
CA LEU A 117 -2.89 -11.46 0.91
C LEU A 117 -3.01 -12.38 -0.30
N GLU A 118 -3.80 -13.43 -0.21
CA GLU A 118 -4.11 -14.34 -1.32
C GLU A 118 -4.75 -13.57 -2.48
N LEU A 119 -5.79 -12.78 -2.21
CA LEU A 119 -6.47 -11.96 -3.21
C LEU A 119 -5.55 -10.94 -3.87
N ALA A 120 -4.70 -10.26 -3.07
CA ALA A 120 -3.71 -9.32 -3.60
C ALA A 120 -2.75 -10.02 -4.59
N ARG A 121 -2.26 -11.22 -4.23
CA ARG A 121 -1.36 -12.02 -5.07
C ARG A 121 -2.04 -12.51 -6.35
N HIS A 122 -3.30 -12.95 -6.26
CA HIS A 122 -4.08 -13.36 -7.44
C HIS A 122 -4.29 -12.19 -8.41
N CYS A 123 -4.65 -11.02 -7.90
CA CYS A 123 -4.80 -9.83 -8.74
C CYS A 123 -3.45 -9.38 -9.33
N ALA A 124 -2.38 -9.42 -8.55
CA ALA A 124 -1.03 -9.07 -9.02
C ALA A 124 -0.50 -10.05 -10.08
N ALA A 125 -0.78 -11.35 -9.93
CA ALA A 125 -0.43 -12.35 -10.93
C ALA A 125 -1.15 -12.08 -12.26
N PHE A 126 -2.46 -11.83 -12.22
CA PHE A 126 -3.23 -11.49 -13.42
C PHE A 126 -2.72 -10.19 -14.07
N TRP A 127 -2.44 -9.16 -13.27
CA TRP A 127 -1.85 -7.92 -13.74
C TRP A 127 -0.54 -8.15 -14.51
N ASN A 128 0.41 -8.86 -13.90
CA ASN A 128 1.73 -9.08 -14.47
C ASN A 128 1.69 -9.96 -15.73
N LEU A 129 0.77 -10.91 -15.80
CA LEU A 129 0.68 -11.85 -16.93
C LEU A 129 -0.06 -11.28 -18.13
N TYR A 130 -1.08 -10.44 -17.92
CA TYR A 130 -2.01 -10.10 -18.98
C TYR A 130 -2.13 -8.60 -19.28
N PHE A 131 -1.82 -7.72 -18.31
CA PHE A 131 -1.86 -6.28 -18.55
C PHE A 131 -0.51 -5.70 -18.94
N VAL A 132 0.59 -6.28 -18.44
CA VAL A 132 1.93 -5.77 -18.74
C VAL A 132 2.43 -6.39 -20.04
N ASP A 133 2.59 -5.56 -21.08
CA ASP A 133 3.29 -5.92 -22.32
C ASP A 133 4.80 -5.88 -22.05
N GLN A 134 5.37 -7.05 -21.81
CA GLN A 134 6.80 -7.20 -21.45
C GLN A 134 7.72 -6.80 -22.61
N ASP A 135 7.29 -7.00 -23.86
CA ASP A 135 8.10 -6.73 -25.05
C ASP A 135 8.19 -5.22 -25.31
N ASN A 136 7.07 -4.51 -25.19
CA ASN A 136 6.99 -3.08 -25.50
C ASN A 136 7.00 -2.18 -24.26
N ARG A 137 7.06 -2.74 -23.05
CA ARG A 137 7.03 -2.02 -21.75
C ARG A 137 5.82 -1.08 -21.64
N LYS A 138 4.66 -1.58 -22.01
CA LYS A 138 3.39 -0.87 -22.01
C LYS A 138 2.36 -1.62 -21.18
N ILE A 139 1.20 -1.01 -20.98
CA ILE A 139 0.09 -1.60 -20.26
C ILE A 139 -1.12 -1.58 -21.20
N TYR A 140 -1.82 -2.70 -21.31
CA TYR A 140 -3.11 -2.77 -21.99
C TYR A 140 -4.19 -2.13 -21.13
N PHE A 141 -5.15 -1.45 -21.75
CA PHE A 141 -6.26 -0.81 -21.04
C PHE A 141 -7.26 -1.85 -20.54
N ARG A 142 -7.65 -2.79 -21.40
CA ARG A 142 -8.70 -3.77 -21.14
C ARG A 142 -8.35 -5.13 -21.67
N THR A 143 -8.77 -6.17 -20.96
CA THR A 143 -8.67 -7.56 -21.39
C THR A 143 -10.04 -8.23 -21.35
N THR A 144 -10.17 -9.34 -22.09
CA THR A 144 -11.25 -10.31 -21.85
C THR A 144 -11.12 -10.90 -20.45
N GLU A 145 -12.12 -11.65 -20.03
CA GLU A 145 -12.10 -12.44 -18.81
C GLU A 145 -10.84 -13.34 -18.72
N SER A 146 -10.44 -13.94 -19.85
CA SER A 146 -9.29 -14.85 -19.94
C SER A 146 -7.93 -14.15 -20.08
N GLY A 147 -7.89 -12.83 -20.12
CA GLY A 147 -6.65 -12.06 -20.17
C GLY A 147 -6.20 -11.66 -21.59
N LEU A 148 -6.97 -11.96 -22.63
CA LEU A 148 -6.61 -11.50 -23.98
C LEU A 148 -6.86 -9.99 -24.11
N PRO A 149 -5.86 -9.19 -24.56
CA PRO A 149 -6.03 -7.76 -24.76
C PRO A 149 -7.14 -7.44 -25.77
N ILE A 150 -8.01 -6.49 -25.41
CA ILE A 150 -9.05 -5.96 -26.29
C ILE A 150 -8.48 -4.73 -26.97
N VAL A 151 -8.14 -4.86 -28.26
CA VAL A 151 -7.46 -3.82 -29.04
C VAL A 151 -8.41 -3.04 -29.97
N GLN A 152 -9.72 -3.25 -29.82
CA GLN A 152 -10.75 -2.57 -30.60
C GLN A 152 -11.16 -1.25 -29.95
N ASP A 153 -11.74 -0.34 -30.73
CA ASP A 153 -12.41 0.91 -30.29
C ASP A 153 -11.53 1.95 -29.58
N GLY A 154 -10.22 2.01 -29.87
CA GLY A 154 -9.32 3.04 -29.37
C GLY A 154 -8.93 2.92 -27.88
N PHE A 155 -9.57 2.04 -27.13
CA PHE A 155 -9.17 1.71 -25.75
C PHE A 155 -8.11 0.63 -25.65
N GLY A 156 -7.92 -0.14 -26.73
CA GLY A 156 -7.02 -1.28 -26.73
C GLY A 156 -5.57 -0.98 -27.13
N ILE A 157 -5.27 0.27 -27.47
CA ILE A 157 -3.90 0.66 -27.84
C ILE A 157 -3.08 0.89 -26.58
N PRO A 158 -2.01 0.13 -26.32
CA PRO A 158 -1.13 0.38 -25.20
C PRO A 158 -0.63 1.83 -25.21
N GLY A 159 -0.82 2.56 -24.10
CA GLY A 159 -0.44 3.96 -24.01
C GLY A 159 -1.41 4.94 -24.66
N GLY A 160 -2.66 4.54 -24.95
CA GLY A 160 -3.71 5.44 -25.44
C GLY A 160 -4.11 6.53 -24.40
N HIS A 161 -4.88 7.51 -24.84
CA HIS A 161 -5.29 8.67 -24.03
C HIS A 161 -6.05 8.30 -22.73
N ALA A 162 -6.66 7.14 -22.66
CA ALA A 162 -7.34 6.64 -21.47
C ALA A 162 -6.38 6.04 -20.42
N MET A 163 -5.10 5.89 -20.76
CA MET A 163 -4.06 5.37 -19.88
C MET A 163 -3.48 6.48 -19.03
N ALA A 164 -4.10 6.73 -17.89
CA ALA A 164 -3.57 7.71 -16.93
C ALA A 164 -2.41 7.09 -16.15
N GLY A 165 -1.20 7.55 -16.40
CA GLY A 165 0.03 7.02 -15.78
C GLY A 165 0.03 7.07 -14.24
N TYR A 166 -0.80 7.94 -13.63
CA TYR A 166 -0.88 8.03 -12.17
C TYR A 166 -1.31 6.71 -11.52
N HIS A 167 -2.16 5.91 -12.17
CA HIS A 167 -2.58 4.61 -11.66
C HIS A 167 -1.37 3.67 -11.46
N SER A 168 -0.54 3.53 -12.49
CA SER A 168 0.62 2.65 -12.41
C SER A 168 1.67 3.16 -11.43
N PHE A 169 1.85 4.48 -11.30
CA PHE A 169 2.71 5.07 -10.27
C PHE A 169 2.16 4.83 -8.87
N GLU A 170 0.85 5.07 -8.66
CA GLU A 170 0.17 4.82 -7.38
C GLU A 170 0.33 3.35 -6.97
N LEU A 171 0.07 2.41 -7.90
CA LEU A 171 0.25 0.98 -7.65
C LEU A 171 1.68 0.65 -7.24
N ASN A 172 2.66 1.01 -8.07
CA ASN A 172 4.05 0.61 -7.83
C ASN A 172 4.59 1.21 -6.53
N TYR A 173 4.31 2.48 -6.26
CA TYR A 173 4.76 3.15 -5.05
C TYR A 173 4.10 2.58 -3.79
N LEU A 174 2.77 2.56 -3.73
CA LEU A 174 2.06 2.10 -2.55
C LEU A 174 2.21 0.59 -2.34
N ALA A 175 2.14 -0.23 -3.40
CA ALA A 175 2.35 -1.67 -3.25
C ALA A 175 3.75 -1.97 -2.69
N HIS A 176 4.80 -1.28 -3.18
CA HIS A 176 6.14 -1.41 -2.61
C HIS A 176 6.14 -1.13 -1.11
N LEU A 177 5.58 -0.01 -0.68
CA LEU A 177 5.53 0.38 0.74
C LEU A 177 4.79 -0.66 1.59
N TYR A 178 3.60 -1.05 1.17
CA TYR A 178 2.74 -1.93 1.96
C TYR A 178 3.23 -3.39 1.97
N ILE A 179 3.83 -3.86 0.87
CA ILE A 179 4.49 -5.17 0.84
C ILE A 179 5.70 -5.17 1.78
N ARG A 180 6.55 -4.13 1.72
CA ARG A 180 7.73 -4.03 2.60
C ARG A 180 7.33 -3.88 4.06
N ALA A 181 6.23 -3.18 4.35
CA ALA A 181 5.78 -2.96 5.73
C ALA A 181 5.09 -4.19 6.35
N TYR A 182 4.29 -4.94 5.57
CA TYR A 182 3.37 -5.91 6.14
C TYR A 182 3.60 -7.36 5.70
N VAL A 183 4.18 -7.59 4.51
CA VAL A 183 4.36 -8.95 4.01
C VAL A 183 5.71 -9.50 4.46
N PRO A 184 5.75 -10.63 5.19
CA PRO A 184 7.01 -11.26 5.57
C PRO A 184 7.85 -11.60 4.36
N GLN A 185 9.13 -11.24 4.38
CA GLN A 185 10.06 -11.59 3.33
C GLN A 185 10.58 -13.02 3.56
N THR A 186 10.43 -13.87 2.54
CA THR A 186 11.00 -15.23 2.56
C THR A 186 12.46 -15.15 2.14
N GLY A 187 13.38 -15.65 2.98
CA GLY A 187 14.79 -15.79 2.58
C GLY A 187 15.81 -15.02 3.41
N GLY A 188 15.45 -14.47 4.58
CA GLY A 188 16.44 -13.86 5.51
C GLY A 188 17.03 -12.55 4.99
N GLY A 189 16.36 -11.87 4.08
CA GLY A 189 16.77 -10.56 3.59
C GLY A 189 16.56 -9.46 4.63
N ASP A 190 17.18 -8.31 4.39
CA ASP A 190 17.08 -7.14 5.26
C ASP A 190 15.62 -6.69 5.36
N ASP A 191 15.09 -6.70 6.57
CA ASP A 191 13.68 -6.42 6.87
C ASP A 191 13.33 -4.94 6.76
N THR A 192 14.31 -4.07 6.55
CA THR A 192 14.13 -2.63 6.38
C THR A 192 13.95 -2.22 4.93
N PHE A 193 13.53 -0.99 4.73
CA PHE A 193 13.52 -0.35 3.42
C PHE A 193 13.87 1.12 3.52
N CYS A 194 14.47 1.66 2.46
CA CYS A 194 14.88 3.06 2.40
C CYS A 194 13.98 3.87 1.46
N ILE A 195 13.74 5.13 1.84
CA ILE A 195 13.14 6.12 0.95
C ILE A 195 14.06 7.33 0.89
N THR A 196 14.25 7.83 -0.32
CA THR A 196 15.03 9.02 -0.59
C THR A 196 14.13 10.22 -0.80
N PHE A 197 14.39 11.29 -0.07
CA PHE A 197 13.70 12.57 -0.18
C PHE A 197 14.67 13.63 -0.68
N ARG A 198 14.21 14.49 -1.59
CA ARG A 198 14.95 15.67 -2.09
C ARG A 198 14.11 16.92 -1.83
N PRO A 199 14.10 17.42 -0.59
CA PRO A 199 13.28 18.56 -0.22
C PRO A 199 13.77 19.84 -0.90
N GLN A 200 12.83 20.61 -1.46
CA GLN A 200 13.12 21.99 -1.87
C GLN A 200 13.07 22.87 -0.61
N ARG A 201 14.20 23.48 -0.27
CA ARG A 201 14.37 24.24 0.99
C ARG A 201 13.67 25.60 1.04
N ASN A 202 12.46 25.75 0.59
CA ASN A 202 11.70 27.00 0.64
C ASN A 202 11.34 27.43 2.08
N GLY A 203 12.34 27.56 2.96
CA GLY A 203 12.15 27.92 4.37
C GLY A 203 11.72 26.76 5.27
N LEU A 204 11.65 25.54 4.76
CA LEU A 204 11.35 24.35 5.56
C LEU A 204 12.52 24.04 6.53
N ARG A 205 12.18 23.90 7.81
CA ARG A 205 13.11 23.44 8.86
C ARG A 205 12.93 21.97 9.19
N THR A 206 11.72 21.45 8.97
CA THR A 206 11.39 20.06 9.24
C THR A 206 10.80 19.39 8.01
N LEU A 207 11.21 18.15 7.76
CA LEU A 207 10.69 17.27 6.73
C LEU A 207 9.79 16.20 7.36
N ASN A 208 8.56 16.07 6.87
CA ASN A 208 7.72 14.94 7.22
C ASN A 208 8.10 13.76 6.31
N VAL A 209 8.56 12.67 6.91
CA VAL A 209 9.05 11.48 6.21
C VAL A 209 8.14 10.28 6.37
N LEU A 210 6.94 10.43 6.94
CA LEU A 210 5.96 9.33 6.95
C LEU A 210 5.59 8.99 5.49
N PRO A 211 5.90 7.76 5.02
CA PRO A 211 5.84 7.46 3.59
C PRO A 211 4.41 7.39 3.07
N ASP A 212 3.47 6.98 3.90
CA ASP A 212 2.02 7.00 3.67
C ASP A 212 1.28 6.92 5.02
N PHE A 213 -0.05 6.80 5.01
CA PHE A 213 -0.88 6.71 6.22
C PHE A 213 -0.82 5.31 6.86
N PHE A 214 0.34 4.96 7.44
CA PHE A 214 0.48 3.78 8.29
C PHE A 214 -0.12 4.02 9.67
N SER A 215 -0.56 2.96 10.35
CA SER A 215 -0.99 3.08 11.75
C SER A 215 0.19 3.43 12.67
N PRO A 216 -0.06 4.12 13.79
CA PRO A 216 0.95 4.27 14.83
C PRO A 216 1.50 2.90 15.25
N GLY A 217 2.82 2.75 15.26
CA GLY A 217 3.49 1.50 15.62
C GLY A 217 3.67 0.50 14.48
N ASP A 218 3.25 0.80 13.24
CA ASP A 218 3.51 -0.10 12.10
C ASP A 218 4.94 0.05 11.57
N LEU A 219 5.47 1.26 11.63
CA LEU A 219 6.82 1.59 11.18
C LEU A 219 7.57 2.38 12.25
N LYS A 220 8.91 2.32 12.16
CA LYS A 220 9.85 3.14 12.94
C LYS A 220 10.98 3.61 12.02
N ILE A 221 11.44 4.84 12.20
CA ILE A 221 12.69 5.30 11.58
C ILE A 221 13.83 4.62 12.33
N LEU A 222 14.68 3.91 11.59
CA LEU A 222 15.86 3.25 12.14
C LEU A 222 17.11 4.11 11.95
N ARG A 223 17.35 4.60 10.75
CA ARG A 223 18.53 5.40 10.39
C ARG A 223 18.15 6.53 9.43
N VAL A 224 18.94 7.59 9.46
CA VAL A 224 18.80 8.76 8.57
C VAL A 224 20.17 9.20 8.10
N TRP A 225 20.28 9.57 6.83
CA TRP A 225 21.49 10.15 6.25
C TRP A 225 21.15 11.45 5.51
N PHE A 226 22.05 12.44 5.63
CA PHE A 226 22.06 13.65 4.82
C PHE A 226 23.26 13.60 3.90
N ASP A 227 23.06 13.60 2.59
CA ASP A 227 24.11 13.50 1.58
C ASP A 227 25.16 12.40 1.91
N GLY A 228 24.66 11.22 2.33
CA GLY A 228 25.46 10.08 2.76
C GLY A 228 26.02 10.14 4.18
N SER A 229 25.89 11.26 4.90
CA SER A 229 26.38 11.43 6.27
C SER A 229 25.32 11.03 7.30
N PRO A 230 25.60 10.09 8.24
CA PRO A 230 24.64 9.62 9.20
C PRO A 230 24.19 10.72 10.17
N GLN A 231 22.90 10.73 10.50
CA GLN A 231 22.29 11.66 11.45
C GLN A 231 21.70 10.92 12.64
N ALA A 232 21.73 11.57 13.81
CA ALA A 232 21.14 11.00 15.03
C ALA A 232 19.62 10.98 14.94
N VAL A 233 19.00 9.82 15.14
CA VAL A 233 17.55 9.65 15.27
C VAL A 233 17.20 9.73 16.76
N ARG A 234 16.56 10.81 17.19
CA ARG A 234 16.15 11.01 18.60
C ARG A 234 14.93 10.20 18.99
N ASP A 235 13.95 10.12 18.08
CA ASP A 235 12.73 9.37 18.24
C ASP A 235 12.29 8.79 16.90
N GLY A 236 12.42 7.49 16.76
CA GLY A 236 12.07 6.76 15.53
C GLY A 236 10.57 6.71 15.24
N HIS A 237 9.71 6.99 16.22
CA HIS A 237 8.26 7.03 16.05
C HIS A 237 7.74 8.41 15.61
N ARG A 238 8.59 9.41 15.68
CA ARG A 238 8.30 10.76 15.17
C ARG A 238 8.81 10.89 13.74
N PHE A 239 7.91 10.79 12.80
CA PHE A 239 8.22 10.88 11.35
C PHE A 239 8.49 12.32 10.89
N GLN A 240 9.21 13.10 11.68
CA GLN A 240 9.64 14.45 11.37
C GLN A 240 11.14 14.57 11.64
N ILE A 241 11.88 15.02 10.64
CA ILE A 241 13.32 15.19 10.67
C ILE A 241 13.63 16.68 10.55
N ASP A 242 14.48 17.17 11.45
CA ASP A 242 15.06 18.51 11.34
C ASP A 242 16.08 18.52 10.21
N ILE A 243 15.89 19.38 9.24
CA ILE A 243 16.73 19.52 8.04
C ILE A 243 17.50 20.83 7.99
N ASP A 244 17.65 21.55 9.11
CA ASP A 244 18.38 22.84 9.15
C ASP A 244 19.82 22.69 8.67
N LYS A 245 20.44 21.50 8.86
CA LYS A 245 21.81 21.18 8.47
C LYS A 245 21.95 20.63 7.04
N LEU A 246 20.82 20.39 6.34
CA LEU A 246 20.88 19.88 4.98
C LEU A 246 21.24 21.02 4.02
N ASP A 247 22.17 20.80 3.11
CA ASP A 247 22.52 21.75 2.08
C ASP A 247 21.40 21.96 1.06
N HIS A 248 21.44 23.09 0.34
CA HIS A 248 20.45 23.36 -0.68
C HIS A 248 20.52 22.32 -1.81
N GLY A 249 19.39 21.63 -2.07
CA GLY A 249 19.34 20.54 -3.03
C GLY A 249 19.88 19.21 -2.54
N GLY A 250 20.20 19.11 -1.24
CA GLY A 250 20.68 17.88 -0.61
C GLY A 250 19.63 16.77 -0.55
N GLU A 251 20.12 15.57 -0.26
CA GLU A 251 19.36 14.34 -0.21
C GLU A 251 19.22 13.85 1.23
N VAL A 252 18.00 13.44 1.59
CA VAL A 252 17.70 12.77 2.86
C VAL A 252 17.31 11.32 2.56
N VAL A 253 18.13 10.38 3.01
CA VAL A 253 17.78 8.95 2.96
C VAL A 253 17.28 8.52 4.33
N VAL A 254 16.12 7.89 4.38
CA VAL A 254 15.50 7.40 5.61
C VAL A 254 15.29 5.92 5.50
N GLU A 255 15.80 5.17 6.46
CA GLU A 255 15.59 3.75 6.61
C GLU A 255 14.47 3.49 7.61
N PHE A 256 13.49 2.71 7.19
CA PHE A 256 12.33 2.33 7.97
C PHE A 256 12.41 0.87 8.41
N LEU A 257 12.10 0.62 9.67
CA LEU A 257 11.91 -0.71 10.24
C LEU A 257 10.42 -0.98 10.38
N PRO A 258 9.85 -1.99 9.69
CA PRO A 258 8.52 -2.50 9.94
C PRO A 258 8.44 -3.20 11.28
N ILE A 259 7.55 -2.73 12.17
CA ILE A 259 7.42 -3.29 13.52
C ILE A 259 6.35 -4.39 13.55
N ARG A 260 5.27 -4.19 12.81
CA ARG A 260 4.11 -5.08 12.81
C ARG A 260 4.14 -6.00 11.60
N ARG A 261 4.93 -7.08 11.66
CA ARG A 261 4.87 -8.17 10.69
C ARG A 261 4.17 -9.37 11.30
N HIS A 262 3.07 -9.78 10.70
CA HIS A 262 2.32 -10.93 11.16
C HIS A 262 3.16 -12.22 11.07
N GLY A 263 3.52 -12.77 12.23
CA GLY A 263 4.21 -14.06 12.35
C GLY A 263 5.73 -14.02 12.30
N VAL A 264 6.39 -12.86 12.42
CA VAL A 264 7.84 -12.73 12.36
C VAL A 264 8.39 -11.91 13.52
N ARG A 265 9.54 -12.32 14.00
CA ARG A 265 10.51 -11.77 14.98
C ARG A 265 10.15 -10.46 15.68
N SER A 266 10.42 -10.39 16.96
CA SER A 266 10.27 -9.16 17.73
C SER A 266 11.26 -8.07 17.27
N GLU A 267 10.97 -6.81 17.56
CA GLU A 267 11.90 -5.69 17.31
C GLU A 267 13.27 -5.96 17.95
N SER A 268 13.29 -6.55 19.13
CA SER A 268 14.51 -6.95 19.84
C SER A 268 15.34 -7.96 19.06
N ASP A 269 14.72 -8.95 18.41
CA ASP A 269 15.45 -9.96 17.64
C ASP A 269 16.14 -9.37 16.41
N ILE A 270 15.47 -8.42 15.74
CA ILE A 270 16.02 -7.73 14.56
C ILE A 270 17.18 -6.82 14.94
N LEU A 271 17.06 -6.08 16.04
CA LEU A 271 18.09 -5.17 16.52
C LEU A 271 19.32 -5.94 17.05
N GLN A 272 19.11 -7.08 17.71
CA GLN A 272 20.18 -7.93 18.21
C GLN A 272 21.01 -8.50 17.04
N GLU A 273 20.38 -9.05 16.02
CA GLU A 273 21.05 -9.62 14.85
C GLU A 273 21.93 -8.58 14.11
N ARG A 274 21.45 -7.31 14.04
CA ARG A 274 22.21 -6.21 13.44
C ARG A 274 23.43 -5.80 14.27
N SER A 275 23.26 -5.74 15.58
CA SER A 275 24.37 -5.49 16.50
C SER A 275 25.47 -6.54 16.34
N ASP A 276 25.08 -7.81 16.19
CA ASP A 276 26.02 -8.93 16.02
C ASP A 276 26.75 -8.86 14.66
N VAL A 277 26.06 -8.47 13.58
CA VAL A 277 26.65 -8.29 12.24
C VAL A 277 27.59 -7.09 12.18
N GLU A 278 27.26 -5.97 12.81
CA GLU A 278 28.14 -4.80 12.88
C GLU A 278 29.40 -5.10 13.68
N THR A 279 29.30 -5.88 14.75
CA THR A 279 30.44 -6.32 15.56
C THR A 279 31.41 -7.22 14.76
N ILE A 280 30.87 -8.09 13.88
CA ILE A 280 31.68 -8.98 13.04
C ILE A 280 32.44 -8.21 11.95
N ASN A 281 31.89 -7.14 11.42
CA ASN A 281 32.50 -6.35 10.34
C ASN A 281 33.60 -5.38 10.83
N PHE A 282 33.68 -5.07 12.12
CA PHE A 282 34.75 -4.27 12.70
C PHE A 282 36.02 -5.07 13.03
N HIS A 283 36.00 -6.39 12.86
CA HIS A 283 37.15 -7.27 13.13
C HIS A 283 37.76 -7.91 11.86
N LYS A 284 37.46 -7.39 10.69
CA LYS A 284 38.13 -7.71 9.42
C LYS A 284 38.73 -6.45 8.81
#